data_9546cc7a6902bbc4cf8a02ce6d2302dd
#
_entry.id   9546cc7a6902bbc4cf8a02ce6d2302dd
#
_cell.length_a   1.000
_cell.length_b   1.000
_cell.length_c   1.000
_cell.angle_alpha   90.00
_cell.angle_beta   90.00
_cell.angle_gamma   90.00
#
_symmetry.space_group_name_H-M   'P 1'
#
loop_
_entity.id
_entity.type
_entity.pdbx_description
1 polymer ?
#
loop_
_entity_poly.entity_id
_entity_poly.type
_entity_poly.pdbx_seq_one_letter_code
_entity_poly.pdbx_strand_id
1 'polypeptide(L)'
;MIHIITLNYLQPLDVVDQHLESHRNFLKQGYEKGVFIASGPRTPRTGGIIIAKGSIDLIKGLIAKDPFSVNGIATYSFCSFTAVLSDDGFKQYI
;
A
#
# COMPACT_ATOMS: atom_id res chain seq x y z
N MET A 1 10.97 -10.82 -0.97
CA MET A 1 9.89 -10.79 -1.95
C MET A 1 9.27 -9.40 -1.96
N ILE A 2 8.91 -8.92 -3.12
CA ILE A 2 8.27 -7.62 -3.30
C ILE A 2 6.78 -7.83 -3.53
N HIS A 3 5.96 -6.98 -2.95
CA HIS A 3 4.51 -7.05 -3.05
C HIS A 3 3.97 -5.75 -3.64
N ILE A 4 3.18 -5.86 -4.68
CA ILE A 4 2.43 -4.75 -5.25
C ILE A 4 1.01 -4.84 -4.72
N ILE A 5 0.61 -3.86 -3.94
CA ILE A 5 -0.71 -3.82 -3.32
C ILE A 5 -1.53 -2.77 -4.06
N THR A 6 -2.62 -3.22 -4.67
CA THR A 6 -3.51 -2.33 -5.42
C THR A 6 -4.75 -2.06 -4.58
N LEU A 7 -5.03 -0.77 -4.37
CA LEU A 7 -6.23 -0.30 -3.68
C LEU A 7 -7.23 0.17 -4.74
N ASN A 8 -8.46 -0.31 -4.63
CA ASN A 8 -9.57 0.16 -5.48
C ASN A 8 -10.59 0.84 -4.60
N TYR A 9 -10.91 2.11 -4.90
CA TYR A 9 -11.87 2.86 -4.11
C TYR A 9 -13.28 2.29 -4.28
N LEU A 10 -14.00 2.20 -3.16
CA LEU A 10 -15.41 1.79 -3.09
C LEU A 10 -16.34 2.99 -2.93
N GLN A 11 -15.79 4.16 -2.63
CA GLN A 11 -16.54 5.36 -2.29
C GLN A 11 -16.16 6.51 -3.23
N PRO A 12 -17.03 7.54 -3.37
CA PRO A 12 -16.68 8.75 -4.11
C PRO A 12 -15.46 9.45 -3.51
N LEU A 13 -14.75 10.23 -4.31
CA LEU A 13 -13.51 10.89 -3.90
C LEU A 13 -13.68 11.82 -2.69
N ASP A 14 -14.85 12.48 -2.54
CA ASP A 14 -15.12 13.32 -1.38
C ASP A 14 -15.14 12.51 -0.09
N VAL A 15 -15.66 11.29 -0.11
CA VAL A 15 -15.64 10.36 1.03
C VAL A 15 -14.23 9.84 1.27
N VAL A 16 -13.52 9.46 0.21
CA VAL A 16 -12.11 9.04 0.30
C VAL A 16 -11.28 10.12 0.97
N ASP A 17 -11.45 11.37 0.58
CA ASP A 17 -10.68 12.50 1.11
C ASP A 17 -10.94 12.75 2.61
N GLN A 18 -12.12 12.40 3.12
CA GLN A 18 -12.41 12.48 4.56
C GLN A 18 -11.53 11.55 5.39
N HIS A 19 -11.02 10.46 4.81
CA HIS A 19 -10.17 9.46 5.48
C HIS A 19 -8.70 9.53 5.05
N LEU A 20 -8.36 10.50 4.21
CA LEU A 20 -7.02 10.55 3.58
C LEU A 20 -5.91 10.80 4.60
N GLU A 21 -6.13 11.71 5.56
CA GLU A 21 -5.12 12.02 6.58
C GLU A 21 -4.81 10.81 7.46
N SER A 22 -5.85 10.12 7.94
CA SER A 22 -5.66 8.91 8.75
C SER A 22 -5.00 7.79 7.95
N HIS A 23 -5.33 7.65 6.67
CA HIS A 23 -4.68 6.71 5.77
C HIS A 23 -3.18 7.04 5.61
N ARG A 24 -2.83 8.31 5.42
CA ARG A 24 -1.42 8.75 5.33
C ARG A 24 -0.65 8.50 6.62
N ASN A 25 -1.28 8.69 7.77
CA ASN A 25 -0.66 8.39 9.05
C ASN A 25 -0.39 6.88 9.20
N PHE A 26 -1.30 6.06 8.71
CA PHE A 26 -1.09 4.60 8.63
C PHE A 26 0.10 4.27 7.73
N LEU A 27 0.18 4.87 6.54
CA LEU A 27 1.29 4.62 5.61
C LEU A 27 2.65 4.96 6.24
N LYS A 28 2.73 6.07 6.99
CA LYS A 28 3.95 6.47 7.68
C LYS A 28 4.46 5.37 8.62
N GLN A 29 3.57 4.68 9.31
CA GLN A 29 3.94 3.57 10.19
C GLN A 29 4.57 2.42 9.41
N GLY A 30 4.06 2.12 8.22
CA GLY A 30 4.63 1.10 7.34
C GLY A 30 6.04 1.45 6.86
N TYR A 31 6.29 2.73 6.57
CA TYR A 31 7.63 3.22 6.24
C TYR A 31 8.58 3.14 7.43
N GLU A 32 8.14 3.55 8.61
CA GLU A 32 8.94 3.48 9.84
C GLU A 32 9.33 2.05 10.19
N LYS A 33 8.46 1.08 9.91
CA LYS A 33 8.75 -0.34 10.11
C LYS A 33 9.65 -0.93 9.03
N GLY A 34 9.97 -0.17 7.98
CA GLY A 34 10.78 -0.65 6.86
C GLY A 34 10.05 -1.63 5.95
N VAL A 35 8.72 -1.66 5.99
CA VAL A 35 7.88 -2.58 5.22
C VAL A 35 7.44 -1.97 3.90
N PHE A 36 7.08 -0.68 3.88
CA PHE A 36 6.67 0.02 2.67
C PHE A 36 7.85 0.69 1.99
N ILE A 37 7.88 0.61 0.65
CA ILE A 37 8.94 1.17 -0.21
C ILE A 37 8.46 2.45 -0.88
N ALA A 38 7.26 2.44 -1.43
CA ALA A 38 6.65 3.57 -2.11
C ALA A 38 5.14 3.41 -2.11
N SER A 39 4.41 4.51 -2.21
CA SER A 39 2.95 4.50 -2.32
C SER A 39 2.46 5.78 -2.97
N GLY A 40 1.28 5.73 -3.57
CA GLY A 40 0.65 6.90 -4.17
C GLY A 40 -0.66 6.57 -4.84
N PRO A 41 -1.44 7.60 -5.22
CA PRO A 41 -2.67 7.40 -5.97
C PRO A 41 -2.39 6.97 -7.41
N ARG A 42 -3.31 6.19 -7.97
CA ARG A 42 -3.27 5.86 -9.40
C ARG A 42 -3.71 7.07 -10.24
N THR A 43 -3.33 7.05 -11.52
CA THR A 43 -3.79 8.00 -12.52
C THR A 43 -4.60 7.25 -13.59
N PRO A 44 -5.91 7.50 -13.74
CA PRO A 44 -6.75 8.40 -12.95
C PRO A 44 -6.92 7.95 -11.50
N ARG A 45 -7.37 8.84 -10.63
CA ARG A 45 -7.48 8.60 -9.19
C ARG A 45 -8.69 7.72 -8.85
N THR A 46 -8.58 6.43 -9.14
CA THR A 46 -9.59 5.39 -8.85
C THR A 46 -9.15 4.46 -7.72
N GLY A 47 -7.99 4.71 -7.16
CA GLY A 47 -7.38 3.91 -6.12
C GLY A 47 -5.94 4.33 -5.93
N GLY A 48 -5.13 3.42 -5.39
CA GLY A 48 -3.72 3.65 -5.15
C GLY A 48 -2.89 2.40 -5.28
N ILE A 49 -1.58 2.57 -5.12
CA ILE A 49 -0.60 1.49 -5.12
C ILE A 49 0.28 1.64 -3.88
N ILE A 50 0.57 0.53 -3.23
CA ILE A 50 1.61 0.44 -2.20
C ILE A 50 2.60 -0.63 -2.63
N ILE A 51 3.89 -0.31 -2.64
CA ILE A 51 4.95 -1.28 -2.86
C ILE A 51 5.55 -1.63 -1.51
N ALA A 52 5.58 -2.91 -1.18
CA ALA A 52 6.03 -3.41 0.12
C ALA A 52 7.02 -4.56 -0.04
N LYS A 53 7.76 -4.85 1.02
CA LYS A 53 8.69 -5.97 1.07
C LYS A 53 8.50 -6.77 2.36
N GLY A 54 8.88 -8.05 2.32
CA GLY A 54 8.90 -8.92 3.48
C GLY A 54 7.84 -10.00 3.45
N SER A 55 7.39 -10.43 4.63
CA SER A 55 6.39 -11.48 4.77
C SER A 55 5.01 -10.99 4.32
N ILE A 56 4.37 -11.73 3.41
CA ILE A 56 3.03 -11.38 2.93
C ILE A 56 2.00 -11.45 4.07
N ASP A 57 2.16 -12.37 5.01
CA ASP A 57 1.23 -12.50 6.14
C ASP A 57 1.30 -11.29 7.07
N LEU A 58 2.50 -10.81 7.36
CA LEU A 58 2.69 -9.58 8.14
C LEU A 58 2.11 -8.36 7.41
N ILE A 59 2.32 -8.28 6.11
CA ILE A 59 1.82 -7.18 5.29
C ILE A 59 0.29 -7.19 5.26
N LYS A 60 -0.34 -8.35 5.05
CA LYS A 60 -1.81 -8.46 5.08
C LYS A 60 -2.37 -8.07 6.45
N GLY A 61 -1.72 -8.49 7.53
CA GLY A 61 -2.12 -8.09 8.88
C GLY A 61 -2.00 -6.58 9.11
N LEU A 62 -0.96 -5.97 8.58
CA LEU A 62 -0.77 -4.52 8.66
C LEU A 62 -1.83 -3.77 7.83
N ILE A 63 -2.07 -4.19 6.59
CA ILE A 63 -3.05 -3.58 5.69
C ILE A 63 -4.46 -3.64 6.27
N ALA A 64 -4.81 -4.70 7.00
CA ALA A 64 -6.12 -4.82 7.63
C ALA A 64 -6.40 -3.70 8.65
N LYS A 65 -5.37 -2.99 9.10
CA LYS A 65 -5.47 -1.86 10.03
C LYS A 65 -5.54 -0.50 9.33
N ASP A 66 -5.38 -0.46 8.00
CA ASP A 66 -5.52 0.77 7.24
C ASP A 66 -6.93 1.34 7.43
N PRO A 67 -7.08 2.62 7.80
CA PRO A 67 -8.39 3.26 7.89
C PRO A 67 -9.25 3.09 6.63
N PHE A 68 -8.65 3.01 5.45
CA PHE A 68 -9.39 2.71 4.22
C PHE A 68 -9.98 1.30 4.22
N SER A 69 -9.32 0.34 4.87
CA SER A 69 -9.85 -1.01 5.04
C SER A 69 -10.94 -1.04 6.10
N VAL A 70 -10.65 -0.46 7.26
CA VAL A 70 -11.54 -0.48 8.43
C VAL A 70 -12.87 0.21 8.13
N ASN A 71 -12.86 1.29 7.35
CA ASN A 71 -14.03 2.12 7.07
C ASN A 71 -14.70 1.78 5.73
N GLY A 72 -14.30 0.69 5.06
CA GLY A 72 -14.94 0.30 3.79
C GLY A 72 -14.70 1.28 2.65
N ILE A 73 -13.56 1.96 2.64
CA ILE A 73 -13.22 2.97 1.63
C ILE A 73 -12.60 2.33 0.39
N ALA A 74 -11.83 1.25 0.56
CA ALA A 74 -11.13 0.59 -0.52
C ALA A 74 -11.08 -0.93 -0.32
N THR A 75 -10.97 -1.65 -1.43
CA THR A 75 -10.57 -3.06 -1.46
C THR A 75 -9.11 -3.15 -1.84
N TYR A 76 -8.48 -4.29 -1.52
CA TYR A 76 -7.06 -4.52 -1.75
C TYR A 76 -6.85 -5.80 -2.53
N SER A 77 -5.92 -5.76 -3.48
CA SER A 77 -5.40 -6.95 -4.15
C SER A 77 -3.88 -6.97 -4.05
N PHE A 78 -3.31 -8.17 -4.01
CA PHE A 78 -1.87 -8.38 -3.77
C PHE A 78 -1.27 -9.13 -4.95
N CYS A 79 -0.15 -8.64 -5.46
CA CYS A 79 0.66 -9.32 -6.46
C CYS A 79 2.09 -9.38 -5.93
N SER A 80 2.61 -10.58 -5.75
CA SER A 80 3.95 -10.78 -5.18
C SER A 80 4.90 -11.31 -6.25
N PHE A 81 6.15 -10.86 -6.21
CA PHE A 81 7.19 -11.36 -7.10
C PHE A 81 8.55 -11.32 -6.42
N THR A 82 9.47 -12.15 -6.92
CA THR A 82 10.87 -12.13 -6.53
C THR A 82 11.64 -11.28 -7.54
N ALA A 83 12.27 -10.21 -7.08
CA ALA A 83 13.05 -9.33 -7.94
C ALA A 83 14.40 -10.01 -8.25
N VAL A 84 14.53 -10.62 -9.44
CA VAL A 84 15.76 -11.25 -9.90
C VAL A 84 16.72 -10.27 -10.57
N LEU A 85 16.18 -9.20 -11.16
CA LEU A 85 16.95 -8.10 -11.74
C LEU A 85 16.38 -6.79 -11.20
N SER A 86 17.25 -5.84 -10.93
CA SER A 86 16.85 -4.52 -10.45
C SER A 86 17.92 -3.49 -10.80
N ASP A 87 17.53 -2.23 -10.81
CA ASP A 87 18.45 -1.12 -10.76
C ASP A 87 19.25 -1.17 -9.43
N ASP A 88 20.49 -0.67 -9.43
CA ASP A 88 21.35 -0.71 -8.26
C ASP A 88 20.73 -0.02 -7.04
N GLY A 89 20.05 1.10 -7.27
CA GLY A 89 19.36 1.84 -6.19
C GLY A 89 18.23 1.04 -5.54
N PHE A 90 17.68 0.05 -6.23
CA PHE A 90 16.60 -0.78 -5.69
C PHE A 90 17.11 -1.97 -4.87
N LYS A 91 18.38 -2.29 -4.95
CA LYS A 91 18.96 -3.48 -4.27
C LYS A 91 18.83 -3.43 -2.76
N GLN A 92 18.71 -2.25 -2.18
CA GLN A 92 18.50 -2.08 -0.75
C GLN A 92 17.19 -2.71 -0.25
N TYR A 93 16.24 -2.98 -1.15
CA TYR A 93 14.92 -3.51 -0.81
C TYR A 93 14.79 -5.02 -1.06
N ILE A 94 15.80 -5.64 -1.64
CA ILE A 94 15.76 -7.07 -2.00
C ILE A 94 16.93 -7.88 -1.46
#